data_d30b1eb9b6304c944242456ec8533b5a
#
_entry.id   d30b1eb9b6304c944242456ec8533b5a
#
_cell.length_a   1.000
_cell.length_b   1.000
_cell.length_c   1.000
_cell.angle_alpha   90.00
_cell.angle_beta   90.00
_cell.angle_gamma   90.00
#
_symmetry.space_group_name_H-M   'P 1'
#
loop_
_entity.id
_entity.type
_entity.pdbx_description
1 polymer ?
#
loop_
_entity_poly.entity_id
_entity_poly.type
_entity_poly.pdbx_seq_one_letter_code
_entity_poly.pdbx_strand_id
1 'polypeptide(L)'
;MIRRLMAKMQFILGLFLVTPVHSHALRAQLVRENTAPQPQVSAKPDWQNSASAQTPTGKKRLFQEVQLTGEDSWIDTSMDIQAGEHVLITATGRLRYADAKDDNGPDGLPRGFSDLLRVLPFNEAGRGTLIGRIGDKDTAQPFAIGAHRNVLAPVSGRLSVGINQTTNDTGEGAYAVRIEVYAPEGGTARVVARQVSSLPGIDNNLFSKIPRRISDKEGHTGDMVNFLMLGSEATMQHVFTTAGWVRVDADVKETVLHGLIGSLSKESYLTMPMSQLFLFGRPQDYGWARAEPISVVRSRNHLRIWKAPFQVNGETLWIGAATHDIGFERDQRNNGITHKIDPDIDLERDYVEKTLSSTGLITEISHFLPDNPMKEATTATGGTFHSNGEIVILKLEESIPNP
;
A
#
# COMPACT_ATOMS: atom_id res chain seq x y z
N MET A 1 38.50 40.15 10.97
CA MET A 1 39.07 39.18 10.04
C MET A 1 37.94 38.42 9.37
N ILE A 2 36.85 39.14 8.95
CA ILE A 2 35.69 38.64 8.21
C ILE A 2 35.34 39.70 7.15
N ARG A 3 36.11 39.73 6.07
CA ARG A 3 35.85 40.54 4.88
C ARG A 3 36.82 40.11 3.79
N ARG A 4 36.64 38.91 3.23
CA ARG A 4 37.29 38.48 1.97
C ARG A 4 36.77 37.07 1.58
N LEU A 5 35.45 36.93 1.28
CA LEU A 5 34.96 35.75 0.56
C LEU A 5 33.62 36.04 -0.16
N MET A 6 33.48 37.22 -0.73
CA MET A 6 32.38 37.56 -1.67
C MET A 6 32.95 38.30 -2.87
N ALA A 7 33.68 37.62 -3.71
CA ALA A 7 34.09 38.13 -5.01
C ALA A 7 34.63 36.99 -5.88
N LYS A 8 33.75 36.17 -6.41
CA LYS A 8 34.02 35.32 -7.60
C LYS A 8 32.79 34.53 -7.99
N MET A 9 31.73 35.22 -8.40
CA MET A 9 30.62 34.57 -9.14
C MET A 9 29.86 35.61 -9.94
N GLN A 10 30.59 36.25 -10.86
CA GLN A 10 30.00 37.02 -11.96
C GLN A 10 30.92 36.82 -13.18
N PHE A 11 30.31 36.69 -14.34
CA PHE A 11 30.83 36.44 -15.68
C PHE A 11 30.75 34.99 -16.16
N ILE A 12 29.63 34.71 -16.83
CA ILE A 12 29.59 34.27 -18.24
C ILE A 12 28.14 34.42 -18.71
N LEU A 13 27.80 35.57 -19.25
CA LEU A 13 26.64 35.79 -20.10
C LEU A 13 27.20 35.98 -21.51
N GLY A 14 27.25 34.90 -22.27
CA GLY A 14 27.71 34.89 -23.67
C GLY A 14 26.54 35.15 -24.63
N LEU A 15 26.63 36.30 -25.27
CA LEU A 15 25.80 36.79 -26.34
C LEU A 15 25.93 35.88 -27.57
N PHE A 16 24.83 35.28 -28.09
CA PHE A 16 24.79 34.73 -29.44
C PHE A 16 23.83 35.53 -30.33
N LEU A 17 24.42 36.19 -31.30
CA LEU A 17 23.79 36.93 -32.40
C LEU A 17 23.04 35.94 -33.33
N VAL A 18 21.82 36.33 -33.67
CA VAL A 18 20.97 35.71 -34.70
C VAL A 18 21.40 36.19 -36.09
N THR A 19 21.68 35.27 -37.01
CA THR A 19 21.67 35.54 -38.46
C THR A 19 20.60 34.65 -39.12
N PRO A 20 19.80 35.19 -40.04
CA PRO A 20 18.80 34.40 -40.74
C PRO A 20 19.40 33.69 -41.96
N VAL A 21 19.20 32.38 -42.09
CA VAL A 21 19.45 31.64 -43.32
C VAL A 21 18.18 31.00 -43.84
N HIS A 22 18.01 31.14 -45.13
CA HIS A 22 16.87 30.83 -45.98
C HIS A 22 16.35 29.38 -45.93
N SER A 23 15.06 29.30 -46.12
CA SER A 23 14.23 28.11 -46.35
C SER A 23 14.73 27.20 -47.50
N HIS A 24 14.87 25.90 -47.19
CA HIS A 24 14.63 24.83 -48.17
C HIS A 24 13.82 23.73 -47.50
N ALA A 25 12.64 23.52 -48.05
CA ALA A 25 11.75 22.47 -47.66
C ALA A 25 12.37 21.10 -47.99
N LEU A 26 12.74 20.34 -46.96
CA LEU A 26 12.96 18.89 -47.07
C LEU A 26 11.82 18.17 -46.32
N ARG A 27 11.04 17.44 -47.10
CA ARG A 27 10.06 16.46 -46.60
C ARG A 27 10.79 15.39 -45.78
N ALA A 28 10.80 15.51 -44.48
CA ALA A 28 11.26 14.43 -43.62
C ALA A 28 10.09 13.43 -43.45
N GLN A 29 10.32 12.20 -43.91
CA GLN A 29 9.53 11.04 -43.57
C GLN A 29 9.55 10.87 -42.07
N LEU A 30 8.34 10.88 -41.43
CA LEU A 30 8.15 10.49 -40.03
C LEU A 30 8.54 9.02 -39.90
N VAL A 31 9.74 8.80 -39.38
CA VAL A 31 10.07 7.53 -38.71
C VAL A 31 9.19 7.47 -37.49
N ARG A 32 8.26 6.50 -37.46
CA ARG A 32 7.54 6.13 -36.25
C ARG A 32 8.58 5.61 -35.25
N GLU A 33 9.02 6.45 -34.36
CA GLU A 33 9.68 5.99 -33.15
C GLU A 33 8.67 5.11 -32.37
N ASN A 34 9.07 3.87 -32.19
CA ASN A 34 8.43 2.92 -31.29
C ASN A 34 8.58 3.48 -29.87
N THR A 35 7.60 4.27 -29.43
CA THR A 35 7.50 4.65 -28.03
C THR A 35 7.29 3.38 -27.24
N ALA A 36 8.29 3.00 -26.44
CA ALA A 36 8.15 1.98 -25.43
C ALA A 36 6.88 2.28 -24.62
N PRO A 37 6.08 1.25 -24.26
CA PRO A 37 4.91 1.48 -23.45
C PRO A 37 5.31 2.21 -22.18
N GLN A 38 4.67 3.34 -21.91
CA GLN A 38 4.80 4.05 -20.65
C GLN A 38 4.47 3.06 -19.52
N PRO A 39 5.24 3.03 -18.42
CA PRO A 39 4.88 2.20 -17.28
C PRO A 39 3.47 2.58 -16.87
N GLN A 40 2.55 1.61 -16.93
CA GLN A 40 1.20 1.80 -16.40
C GLN A 40 1.35 2.03 -14.91
N VAL A 41 1.07 3.24 -14.48
CA VAL A 41 0.84 3.55 -13.06
C VAL A 41 -0.21 2.55 -12.61
N SER A 42 0.12 1.75 -11.60
CA SER A 42 -0.79 0.75 -11.04
C SER A 42 -2.12 1.44 -10.76
N ALA A 43 -3.18 0.98 -11.43
CA ALA A 43 -4.49 1.55 -11.24
C ALA A 43 -4.85 1.47 -9.74
N LYS A 44 -5.34 2.57 -9.19
CA LYS A 44 -5.89 2.58 -7.83
C LYS A 44 -6.89 1.43 -7.71
N PRO A 45 -6.97 0.76 -6.56
CA PRO A 45 -7.97 -0.28 -6.38
C PRO A 45 -9.34 0.26 -6.79
N ASP A 46 -10.05 -0.45 -7.64
CA ASP A 46 -11.32 -0.01 -8.26
C ASP A 46 -12.35 0.47 -7.22
N TRP A 47 -12.32 -0.10 -6.01
CA TRP A 47 -13.20 0.30 -4.92
C TRP A 47 -12.95 1.73 -4.41
N GLN A 48 -11.75 2.29 -4.55
CA GLN A 48 -11.47 3.70 -4.18
C GLN A 48 -12.09 4.69 -5.17
N ASN A 49 -12.29 4.27 -6.41
CA ASN A 49 -12.84 5.11 -7.49
C ASN A 49 -14.33 4.88 -7.74
N SER A 50 -14.94 3.82 -7.22
CA SER A 50 -16.34 3.45 -7.49
C SER A 50 -17.31 4.27 -6.62
N ALA A 51 -17.56 5.51 -7.01
CA ALA A 51 -18.74 6.24 -6.54
C ALA A 51 -19.94 5.80 -7.40
N SER A 52 -20.55 4.64 -7.11
CA SER A 52 -21.78 4.22 -7.73
C SER A 52 -22.94 5.07 -7.20
N ALA A 53 -23.59 5.81 -8.08
CA ALA A 53 -24.80 6.58 -7.74
C ALA A 53 -26.04 5.70 -7.52
N GLN A 54 -25.92 4.38 -7.70
CA GLN A 54 -27.07 3.47 -7.57
C GLN A 54 -27.29 3.10 -6.10
N THR A 55 -28.53 3.19 -5.67
CA THR A 55 -28.95 2.69 -4.35
C THR A 55 -28.80 1.16 -4.36
N PRO A 56 -28.16 0.57 -3.31
CA PRO A 56 -28.04 -0.87 -3.22
C PRO A 56 -29.41 -1.56 -3.22
N THR A 57 -29.57 -2.64 -3.99
CA THR A 57 -30.82 -3.41 -4.10
C THR A 57 -30.91 -4.51 -3.04
N GLY A 58 -29.83 -4.78 -2.31
CA GLY A 58 -29.75 -5.77 -1.24
C GLY A 58 -30.61 -5.43 -0.02
N LYS A 59 -30.83 -6.43 0.85
CA LYS A 59 -31.54 -6.22 2.14
C LYS A 59 -30.68 -5.38 3.09
N LYS A 60 -31.27 -4.29 3.60
CA LYS A 60 -30.60 -3.45 4.62
C LYS A 60 -30.35 -4.29 5.89
N ARG A 61 -29.12 -4.36 6.35
CA ARG A 61 -28.69 -5.13 7.52
C ARG A 61 -28.45 -4.24 8.74
N LEU A 62 -27.77 -3.10 8.55
CA LEU A 62 -27.43 -2.16 9.62
C LEU A 62 -27.80 -0.74 9.21
N PHE A 63 -28.08 0.08 10.23
CA PHE A 63 -28.33 1.53 10.09
C PHE A 63 -27.82 2.24 11.32
N GLN A 64 -27.14 3.37 11.12
CA GLN A 64 -26.69 4.24 12.21
C GLN A 64 -26.57 5.67 11.75
N GLU A 65 -26.79 6.62 12.66
CA GLU A 65 -26.47 8.02 12.52
C GLU A 65 -25.37 8.38 13.51
N VAL A 66 -24.35 9.09 13.06
CA VAL A 66 -23.19 9.51 13.84
C VAL A 66 -22.98 11.00 13.64
N GLN A 67 -22.64 11.71 14.70
CA GLN A 67 -22.24 13.11 14.62
C GLN A 67 -20.73 13.20 14.88
N LEU A 68 -20.00 13.83 13.94
CA LEU A 68 -18.58 14.15 14.08
C LEU A 68 -18.45 15.65 14.29
N THR A 69 -17.84 16.05 15.38
CA THR A 69 -17.44 17.44 15.62
C THR A 69 -16.09 17.71 14.96
N GLY A 70 -15.78 18.97 14.69
CA GLY A 70 -14.48 19.32 14.11
C GLY A 70 -13.26 19.03 14.98
N GLU A 71 -13.47 18.55 16.21
CA GLU A 71 -12.43 18.09 17.14
C GLU A 71 -12.14 16.59 16.96
N ASP A 72 -13.07 15.84 16.34
CA ASP A 72 -12.95 14.39 16.18
C ASP A 72 -11.99 14.05 15.04
N SER A 73 -10.99 13.22 15.32
CA SER A 73 -10.14 12.65 14.27
C SER A 73 -10.76 11.38 13.67
N TRP A 74 -11.19 10.43 14.52
CA TRP A 74 -11.83 9.18 14.13
C TRP A 74 -12.86 8.73 15.17
N ILE A 75 -14.02 8.29 14.69
CA ILE A 75 -15.07 7.67 15.52
C ILE A 75 -15.25 6.22 15.07
N ASP A 76 -15.20 5.29 16.01
CA ASP A 76 -15.63 3.91 15.83
C ASP A 76 -17.15 3.85 15.78
N THR A 77 -17.71 3.43 14.66
CA THR A 77 -19.16 3.32 14.49
C THR A 77 -19.77 2.10 15.17
N SER A 78 -18.96 1.22 15.74
CA SER A 78 -19.38 -0.09 16.26
C SER A 78 -20.09 -1.00 15.24
N MET A 79 -19.99 -0.68 13.95
CA MET A 79 -20.56 -1.46 12.85
C MET A 79 -19.52 -2.42 12.29
N ASP A 80 -19.74 -3.72 12.38
CA ASP A 80 -18.92 -4.73 11.75
C ASP A 80 -19.43 -4.99 10.33
N ILE A 81 -18.59 -4.66 9.35
CA ILE A 81 -18.85 -4.79 7.92
C ILE A 81 -18.25 -6.11 7.44
N GLN A 82 -18.92 -6.77 6.49
CA GLN A 82 -18.40 -7.95 5.83
C GLN A 82 -17.95 -7.61 4.41
N ALA A 83 -16.88 -8.25 3.95
CA ALA A 83 -16.43 -8.09 2.57
C ALA A 83 -17.57 -8.43 1.59
N GLY A 84 -17.77 -7.59 0.58
CA GLY A 84 -18.85 -7.70 -0.38
C GLY A 84 -20.17 -7.02 0.01
N GLU A 85 -20.30 -6.47 1.22
CA GLU A 85 -21.44 -5.64 1.61
C GLU A 85 -21.34 -4.25 0.97
N HIS A 86 -22.49 -3.68 0.64
CA HIS A 86 -22.60 -2.28 0.24
C HIS A 86 -22.80 -1.39 1.48
N VAL A 87 -21.93 -0.40 1.63
CA VAL A 87 -22.00 0.60 2.69
C VAL A 87 -22.33 1.94 2.06
N LEU A 88 -23.57 2.37 2.20
CA LEU A 88 -24.05 3.66 1.75
C LEU A 88 -23.89 4.68 2.87
N ILE A 89 -23.09 5.71 2.61
CA ILE A 89 -22.81 6.78 3.59
C ILE A 89 -23.22 8.11 2.99
N THR A 90 -24.01 8.86 3.74
CA THR A 90 -24.40 10.23 3.39
C THR A 90 -24.09 11.16 4.55
N ALA A 91 -23.65 12.38 4.24
CA ALA A 91 -23.27 13.34 5.26
C ALA A 91 -23.72 14.76 4.89
N THR A 92 -24.07 15.51 5.92
CA THR A 92 -24.40 16.93 5.84
C THR A 92 -23.71 17.70 6.97
N GLY A 93 -23.74 19.02 6.90
CA GLY A 93 -23.12 19.87 7.91
C GLY A 93 -21.97 20.71 7.35
N ARG A 94 -21.29 21.44 8.22
CA ARG A 94 -20.18 22.33 7.83
C ARG A 94 -19.11 22.37 8.88
N LEU A 95 -17.88 22.58 8.42
CA LEU A 95 -16.72 22.89 9.26
C LEU A 95 -16.11 24.22 8.81
N ARG A 96 -15.59 24.96 9.79
CA ARG A 96 -14.80 26.17 9.58
C ARG A 96 -13.45 26.03 10.24
N TYR A 97 -12.39 26.20 9.47
CA TYR A 97 -11.03 26.28 9.99
C TYR A 97 -10.58 27.73 10.10
N ALA A 98 -9.90 28.10 11.17
CA ALA A 98 -9.50 29.47 11.45
C ALA A 98 -8.61 30.10 10.35
N ASP A 99 -7.83 29.26 9.65
CA ASP A 99 -6.92 29.66 8.56
C ASP A 99 -7.55 29.48 7.16
N ALA A 100 -8.78 29.01 7.06
CA ALA A 100 -9.48 28.86 5.79
C ALA A 100 -10.34 30.09 5.46
N LYS A 101 -10.43 30.44 4.17
CA LYS A 101 -11.23 31.54 3.70
C LYS A 101 -12.73 31.25 3.79
N ASP A 102 -13.11 30.01 3.46
CA ASP A 102 -14.50 29.57 3.35
C ASP A 102 -14.76 28.36 4.26
N ASP A 103 -16.01 28.20 4.65
CA ASP A 103 -16.48 26.98 5.31
C ASP A 103 -16.53 25.83 4.29
N ASN A 104 -16.37 24.61 4.74
CA ASN A 104 -16.51 23.44 3.89
C ASN A 104 -17.60 22.49 4.35
N GLY A 105 -18.24 21.82 3.40
CA GLY A 105 -19.08 20.64 3.63
C GLY A 105 -18.25 19.36 3.76
N PRO A 106 -18.90 18.16 3.79
CA PRO A 106 -18.23 16.88 3.92
C PRO A 106 -17.26 16.54 2.77
N ASP A 107 -17.35 17.20 1.62
CA ASP A 107 -16.40 17.05 0.52
C ASP A 107 -15.05 17.72 0.79
N GLY A 108 -14.95 18.51 1.87
CA GLY A 108 -13.72 19.17 2.30
C GLY A 108 -13.36 20.40 1.50
N LEU A 109 -12.22 21.00 1.85
CA LEU A 109 -11.64 22.13 1.13
C LEU A 109 -10.94 21.65 -0.14
N PRO A 110 -10.90 22.45 -1.21
CA PRO A 110 -10.05 22.15 -2.36
C PRO A 110 -8.59 22.05 -1.92
N ARG A 111 -7.87 21.03 -2.42
CA ARG A 111 -6.43 20.92 -2.15
C ARG A 111 -5.67 22.06 -2.82
N GLY A 112 -5.00 22.87 -2.00
CA GLY A 112 -4.13 23.94 -2.43
C GLY A 112 -2.65 23.56 -2.33
N PHE A 113 -1.77 24.44 -2.83
CA PHE A 113 -0.32 24.23 -2.75
C PHE A 113 0.18 24.12 -1.29
N SER A 114 -0.45 24.86 -0.36
CA SER A 114 -0.16 24.80 1.08
C SER A 114 -0.46 23.44 1.71
N ASP A 115 -1.41 22.67 1.14
CA ASP A 115 -1.79 21.36 1.67
C ASP A 115 -0.83 20.24 1.25
N LEU A 116 0.06 20.50 0.28
CA LEU A 116 1.13 19.55 -0.09
C LEU A 116 2.13 19.31 1.06
N LEU A 117 2.23 20.27 1.98
CA LEU A 117 3.08 20.18 3.18
C LEU A 117 2.34 19.58 4.38
N ARG A 118 1.02 19.34 4.27
CA ARG A 118 0.22 18.75 5.34
C ARG A 118 0.15 17.23 5.15
N VAL A 119 0.49 16.51 6.19
CA VAL A 119 0.31 15.04 6.24
C VAL A 119 -1.09 14.77 6.75
N LEU A 120 -2.02 14.55 5.82
CA LEU A 120 -3.41 14.20 6.13
C LEU A 120 -3.58 12.67 6.18
N PRO A 121 -4.55 12.15 6.97
CA PRO A 121 -4.88 10.71 6.98
C PRO A 121 -5.15 10.15 5.58
N PHE A 122 -5.77 10.95 4.71
CA PHE A 122 -6.00 10.61 3.31
C PHE A 122 -5.53 11.78 2.42
N ASN A 123 -4.31 11.64 1.86
CA ASN A 123 -3.66 12.72 1.11
C ASN A 123 -4.27 13.01 -0.27
N GLU A 124 -5.17 12.15 -0.76
CA GLU A 124 -5.84 12.36 -2.06
C GLU A 124 -7.01 13.33 -1.98
N ALA A 125 -7.50 13.61 -0.77
CA ALA A 125 -8.59 14.56 -0.53
C ALA A 125 -8.12 15.78 0.28
N GLY A 126 -8.86 16.86 0.20
CA GLY A 126 -8.59 18.09 0.94
C GLY A 126 -8.86 17.96 2.43
N ARG A 127 -8.38 18.94 3.19
CA ARG A 127 -8.67 19.06 4.62
C ARG A 127 -10.17 19.22 4.83
N GLY A 128 -10.69 18.58 5.88
CA GLY A 128 -12.11 18.60 6.20
C GLY A 128 -12.96 17.59 5.43
N THR A 129 -12.41 16.86 4.44
CA THR A 129 -13.15 15.79 3.79
C THR A 129 -13.58 14.74 4.81
N LEU A 130 -14.84 14.31 4.78
CA LEU A 130 -15.28 13.13 5.51
C LEU A 130 -14.61 11.89 4.89
N ILE A 131 -13.95 11.11 5.73
CA ILE A 131 -13.23 9.89 5.34
C ILE A 131 -13.72 8.68 6.13
N GLY A 132 -13.53 7.48 5.58
CA GLY A 132 -13.84 6.21 6.24
C GLY A 132 -12.69 5.24 6.17
N ARG A 133 -12.74 4.21 7.00
CA ARG A 133 -11.89 3.02 6.92
C ARG A 133 -12.67 1.80 7.41
N ILE A 134 -12.41 0.65 6.80
CA ILE A 134 -12.98 -0.64 7.21
C ILE A 134 -11.82 -1.54 7.62
N GLY A 135 -11.85 -2.06 8.84
CA GLY A 135 -10.82 -2.92 9.40
C GLY A 135 -10.19 -2.36 10.68
N ASP A 136 -9.10 -2.97 11.10
CA ASP A 136 -8.34 -2.52 12.26
C ASP A 136 -7.63 -1.19 11.97
N LYS A 137 -7.50 -0.34 13.01
CA LYS A 137 -6.89 1.00 12.90
C LYS A 137 -5.49 0.99 12.29
N ASP A 138 -4.73 -0.07 12.54
CA ASP A 138 -3.33 -0.17 12.13
C ASP A 138 -3.19 -0.72 10.70
N THR A 139 -4.20 -1.41 10.19
CA THR A 139 -4.17 -2.04 8.87
C THR A 139 -5.14 -1.44 7.86
N ALA A 140 -6.19 -0.76 8.33
CA ALA A 140 -7.24 -0.25 7.46
C ALA A 140 -6.79 0.95 6.63
N GLN A 141 -7.02 0.89 5.31
CA GLN A 141 -6.75 2.02 4.42
C GLN A 141 -7.90 3.02 4.46
N PRO A 142 -7.64 4.32 4.70
CA PRO A 142 -8.64 5.35 4.57
C PRO A 142 -9.11 5.52 3.12
N PHE A 143 -10.38 5.89 2.97
CA PHE A 143 -10.97 6.30 1.69
C PHE A 143 -11.82 7.55 1.87
N ALA A 144 -11.95 8.37 0.81
CA ALA A 144 -12.84 9.53 0.86
C ALA A 144 -14.30 9.07 0.86
N ILE A 145 -15.11 9.72 1.68
CA ILE A 145 -16.58 9.59 1.67
C ILE A 145 -17.21 10.82 1.01
N GLY A 146 -16.85 12.01 1.49
CA GLY A 146 -17.49 13.23 1.06
C GLY A 146 -18.94 13.35 1.55
N ALA A 147 -19.76 14.07 0.81
CA ALA A 147 -21.18 14.20 1.13
C ALA A 147 -22.01 12.94 0.84
N HIS A 148 -21.54 12.08 -0.08
CA HIS A 148 -22.23 10.85 -0.45
C HIS A 148 -21.24 9.81 -0.99
N ARG A 149 -21.31 8.60 -0.49
CA ARG A 149 -20.54 7.46 -1.02
C ARG A 149 -21.27 6.15 -0.88
N ASN A 150 -21.27 5.35 -1.94
CA ASN A 150 -21.61 3.92 -1.89
C ASN A 150 -20.30 3.13 -2.04
N VAL A 151 -19.93 2.36 -1.04
CA VAL A 151 -18.71 1.55 -1.00
C VAL A 151 -19.10 0.09 -1.05
N LEU A 152 -18.58 -0.65 -2.02
CA LEU A 152 -18.54 -2.11 -1.93
C LEU A 152 -17.36 -2.46 -1.01
N ALA A 153 -17.65 -3.02 0.17
CA ALA A 153 -16.62 -3.31 1.16
C ALA A 153 -15.60 -4.32 0.61
N PRO A 154 -14.32 -3.93 0.43
CA PRO A 154 -13.32 -4.82 -0.12
C PRO A 154 -12.84 -5.85 0.91
N VAL A 155 -12.95 -5.51 2.19
CA VAL A 155 -12.46 -6.31 3.32
C VAL A 155 -13.52 -6.35 4.42
N SER A 156 -13.47 -7.39 5.25
CA SER A 156 -14.28 -7.44 6.49
C SER A 156 -13.59 -6.67 7.61
N GLY A 157 -14.38 -6.03 8.48
CA GLY A 157 -13.85 -5.34 9.66
C GLY A 157 -14.74 -4.25 10.19
N ARG A 158 -14.27 -3.58 11.24
CA ARG A 158 -14.95 -2.47 11.90
C ARG A 158 -14.93 -1.22 11.02
N LEU A 159 -16.09 -0.60 10.82
CA LEU A 159 -16.17 0.70 10.15
C LEU A 159 -15.85 1.82 11.15
N SER A 160 -14.92 2.68 10.77
CA SER A 160 -14.71 3.97 11.42
C SER A 160 -14.90 5.10 10.41
N VAL A 161 -15.39 6.24 10.89
CA VAL A 161 -15.50 7.47 10.09
C VAL A 161 -14.69 8.58 10.77
N GLY A 162 -14.16 9.51 9.99
CA GLY A 162 -13.31 10.57 10.52
C GLY A 162 -13.27 11.80 9.62
N ILE A 163 -12.61 12.83 10.11
CA ILE A 163 -12.36 14.05 9.35
C ILE A 163 -10.91 14.02 8.87
N ASN A 164 -10.71 14.32 7.59
CA ASN A 164 -9.38 14.37 6.98
C ASN A 164 -8.63 15.64 7.42
N GLN A 165 -8.07 15.60 8.62
CA GLN A 165 -7.35 16.70 9.23
C GLN A 165 -6.15 16.21 10.03
N THR A 166 -5.17 17.09 10.28
CA THR A 166 -4.04 16.77 11.16
C THR A 166 -4.50 16.81 12.63
N THR A 167 -3.71 16.22 13.53
CA THR A 167 -4.00 16.24 14.98
C THR A 167 -3.99 17.64 15.58
N ASN A 168 -3.42 18.63 14.88
CA ASN A 168 -3.35 20.03 15.32
C ASN A 168 -4.43 20.90 14.66
N ASP A 169 -5.17 20.36 13.70
CA ASP A 169 -6.30 21.07 13.09
C ASP A 169 -7.56 20.87 13.95
N THR A 170 -8.27 21.95 14.22
CA THR A 170 -9.58 21.91 14.85
C THR A 170 -10.54 22.70 13.97
N GLY A 171 -11.56 22.03 13.45
CA GLY A 171 -12.65 22.64 12.70
C GLY A 171 -13.77 23.03 13.64
N GLU A 172 -14.28 24.25 13.56
CA GLU A 172 -15.53 24.65 14.24
C GLU A 172 -16.73 24.12 13.47
N GLY A 173 -17.66 23.44 14.15
CA GLY A 173 -18.87 22.84 13.55
C GLY A 173 -18.90 21.32 13.62
N ALA A 174 -19.77 20.70 12.80
CA ALA A 174 -19.96 19.25 12.82
C ALA A 174 -20.54 18.71 11.50
N TYR A 175 -20.33 17.40 11.28
CA TYR A 175 -21.03 16.63 10.26
C TYR A 175 -22.03 15.66 10.91
N ALA A 176 -23.25 15.62 10.36
CA ALA A 176 -24.22 14.56 10.61
C ALA A 176 -24.05 13.50 9.51
N VAL A 177 -23.67 12.30 9.92
CA VAL A 177 -23.33 11.17 9.02
C VAL A 177 -24.35 10.07 9.21
N ARG A 178 -24.97 9.63 8.11
CA ARG A 178 -25.91 8.51 8.05
C ARG A 178 -25.26 7.35 7.31
N ILE A 179 -25.27 6.18 7.93
CA ILE A 179 -24.63 4.96 7.44
C ILE A 179 -25.70 3.87 7.31
N GLU A 180 -25.75 3.26 6.13
CA GLU A 180 -26.63 2.14 5.84
C GLU A 180 -25.81 1.00 5.23
N VAL A 181 -25.95 -0.21 5.76
CA VAL A 181 -25.25 -1.40 5.26
C VAL A 181 -26.26 -2.37 4.66
N TYR A 182 -25.97 -2.79 3.45
CA TYR A 182 -26.82 -3.71 2.68
C TYR A 182 -26.06 -5.01 2.42
N ALA A 183 -26.75 -6.13 2.59
CA ALA A 183 -26.19 -7.45 2.28
C ALA A 183 -25.78 -7.55 0.80
N PRO A 184 -24.78 -8.36 0.48
CA PRO A 184 -24.37 -8.61 -0.90
C PRO A 184 -25.54 -9.11 -1.76
N GLU A 185 -25.62 -8.68 -3.02
CA GLU A 185 -26.55 -9.26 -3.98
C GLU A 185 -26.14 -10.71 -4.26
N GLY A 186 -27.09 -11.64 -4.09
CA GLY A 186 -26.85 -13.06 -4.33
C GLY A 186 -26.47 -13.91 -3.12
N GLY A 187 -26.35 -13.33 -1.91
CA GLY A 187 -26.27 -14.10 -0.66
C GLY A 187 -24.97 -14.87 -0.42
N THR A 188 -23.92 -14.64 -1.19
CA THR A 188 -22.60 -15.21 -0.94
C THR A 188 -21.85 -14.36 0.08
N ALA A 189 -21.97 -14.72 1.36
CA ALA A 189 -20.99 -14.26 2.35
C ALA A 189 -19.60 -14.74 1.87
N ARG A 190 -18.63 -13.82 1.76
CA ARG A 190 -17.24 -14.20 1.45
C ARG A 190 -16.70 -15.10 2.57
N VAL A 191 -15.89 -16.06 2.17
CA VAL A 191 -15.31 -17.07 3.04
C VAL A 191 -14.52 -16.40 4.18
N VAL A 192 -14.83 -16.74 5.42
CA VAL A 192 -13.93 -16.51 6.55
C VAL A 192 -12.86 -17.60 6.49
N ALA A 193 -11.60 -17.21 6.39
CA ALA A 193 -10.49 -18.16 6.32
C ALA A 193 -10.52 -19.11 7.53
N ARG A 194 -10.44 -20.40 7.25
CA ARG A 194 -10.40 -21.43 8.30
C ARG A 194 -8.99 -21.65 8.79
N GLN A 195 -8.76 -21.45 10.06
CA GLN A 195 -7.51 -21.85 10.70
C GLN A 195 -7.40 -23.37 10.73
N VAL A 196 -6.32 -23.91 10.21
CA VAL A 196 -6.04 -25.35 10.20
C VAL A 196 -4.66 -25.62 10.79
N SER A 197 -4.50 -26.78 11.44
CA SER A 197 -3.23 -27.16 12.06
C SER A 197 -2.13 -27.47 11.02
N SER A 198 -2.53 -27.91 9.83
CA SER A 198 -1.60 -28.21 8.72
C SER A 198 -2.35 -28.21 7.39
N LEU A 199 -1.64 -27.84 6.32
CA LEU A 199 -2.10 -27.98 4.95
C LEU A 199 -1.41 -29.20 4.29
N PRO A 200 -2.12 -30.01 3.49
CA PRO A 200 -1.53 -31.13 2.78
C PRO A 200 -0.32 -30.71 1.93
N GLY A 201 0.79 -31.46 2.04
CA GLY A 201 2.02 -31.18 1.29
C GLY A 201 2.90 -30.08 1.90
N ILE A 202 2.50 -29.49 3.02
CA ILE A 202 3.33 -28.55 3.79
C ILE A 202 4.00 -29.35 4.91
N ASP A 203 5.27 -29.65 4.72
CA ASP A 203 6.08 -30.48 5.62
C ASP A 203 7.56 -30.07 5.55
N ASN A 204 8.41 -30.66 6.37
CA ASN A 204 9.84 -30.41 6.39
C ASN A 204 10.54 -30.79 5.07
N ASN A 205 10.02 -31.76 4.33
CA ASN A 205 10.55 -32.11 3.01
C ASN A 205 10.31 -31.00 1.99
N LEU A 206 9.16 -30.30 2.04
CA LEU A 206 8.93 -29.11 1.25
C LEU A 206 9.94 -28.01 1.62
N PHE A 207 10.10 -27.74 2.92
CA PHE A 207 11.00 -26.67 3.39
C PHE A 207 12.48 -26.95 3.14
N SER A 208 12.88 -28.23 2.95
CA SER A 208 14.25 -28.57 2.51
C SER A 208 14.56 -28.07 1.09
N LYS A 209 13.55 -27.83 0.26
CA LYS A 209 13.66 -27.33 -1.12
C LYS A 209 13.58 -25.81 -1.22
N ILE A 210 13.18 -25.12 -0.16
CA ILE A 210 12.98 -23.67 -0.13
C ILE A 210 14.18 -23.02 0.57
N PRO A 211 14.96 -22.14 -0.12
CA PRO A 211 15.95 -21.33 0.57
C PRO A 211 15.27 -20.48 1.65
N ARG A 212 15.83 -20.50 2.86
CA ARG A 212 15.24 -19.80 4.01
C ARG A 212 15.46 -18.29 3.97
N ARG A 213 16.39 -17.83 3.15
CA ARG A 213 16.76 -16.43 3.00
C ARG A 213 16.88 -16.04 1.54
N ILE A 214 16.47 -14.84 1.26
CA ILE A 214 16.74 -14.19 -0.03
C ILE A 214 18.17 -13.65 -0.06
N SER A 215 18.66 -13.26 -1.23
CA SER A 215 19.99 -12.66 -1.38
C SER A 215 19.93 -11.43 -2.28
N ASP A 216 20.95 -10.58 -2.19
CA ASP A 216 21.21 -9.56 -3.22
C ASP A 216 21.89 -10.19 -4.44
N LYS A 217 22.18 -9.39 -5.47
CA LYS A 217 22.83 -9.86 -6.71
C LYS A 217 24.28 -10.30 -6.50
N GLU A 218 24.95 -9.87 -5.43
CA GLU A 218 26.28 -10.25 -5.02
C GLU A 218 26.28 -11.55 -4.18
N GLY A 219 25.10 -12.05 -3.79
CA GLY A 219 24.95 -13.28 -3.02
C GLY A 219 24.96 -13.06 -1.50
N HIS A 220 24.97 -11.81 -1.01
CA HIS A 220 24.81 -11.55 0.42
C HIS A 220 23.40 -11.90 0.86
N THR A 221 23.29 -12.64 1.95
CA THR A 221 21.99 -13.09 2.47
C THR A 221 21.21 -11.92 3.07
N GLY A 222 19.96 -11.77 2.66
CA GLY A 222 19.02 -10.73 3.08
C GLY A 222 17.94 -11.22 4.05
N ASP A 223 16.70 -10.84 3.79
CA ASP A 223 15.57 -11.12 4.65
C ASP A 223 15.19 -12.60 4.65
N MET A 224 14.42 -13.00 5.64
CA MET A 224 13.92 -14.36 5.78
C MET A 224 12.63 -14.54 4.96
N VAL A 225 12.44 -15.73 4.38
CA VAL A 225 11.15 -16.20 3.90
C VAL A 225 10.24 -16.43 5.10
N ASN A 226 9.11 -15.71 5.18
CA ASN A 226 8.22 -15.73 6.32
C ASN A 226 6.75 -16.03 6.01
N PHE A 227 6.37 -16.09 4.72
CA PHE A 227 5.04 -16.56 4.32
C PHE A 227 5.06 -17.34 3.00
N LEU A 228 4.06 -18.21 2.82
CA LEU A 228 3.79 -18.94 1.59
C LEU A 228 2.33 -18.72 1.17
N MET A 229 2.06 -18.84 -0.13
CA MET A 229 0.69 -18.85 -0.67
C MET A 229 0.51 -19.98 -1.66
N LEU A 230 -0.66 -20.62 -1.64
CA LEU A 230 -1.06 -21.67 -2.59
C LEU A 230 -2.22 -21.18 -3.43
N GLY A 231 -2.09 -21.25 -4.75
CA GLY A 231 -3.16 -20.86 -5.68
C GLY A 231 -2.67 -20.19 -6.94
N SER A 232 -3.62 -19.74 -7.77
CA SER A 232 -3.32 -19.14 -9.08
C SER A 232 -2.66 -17.77 -8.96
N GLU A 233 -1.92 -17.39 -10.01
CA GLU A 233 -1.29 -16.07 -10.11
C GLU A 233 -2.32 -14.94 -10.13
N ALA A 234 -3.43 -15.14 -10.84
CA ALA A 234 -4.51 -14.16 -10.93
C ALA A 234 -5.15 -13.93 -9.56
N THR A 235 -5.44 -15.00 -8.81
CA THR A 235 -6.00 -14.90 -7.45
C THR A 235 -5.00 -14.21 -6.50
N MET A 236 -3.72 -14.57 -6.56
CA MET A 236 -2.69 -13.95 -5.73
C MET A 236 -2.63 -12.42 -5.97
N GLN A 237 -2.56 -11.97 -7.22
CA GLN A 237 -2.55 -10.54 -7.54
C GLN A 237 -3.85 -9.84 -7.09
N HIS A 238 -4.99 -10.50 -7.27
CA HIS A 238 -6.29 -9.95 -6.86
C HIS A 238 -6.40 -9.80 -5.33
N VAL A 239 -5.93 -10.78 -4.57
CA VAL A 239 -5.91 -10.73 -3.09
C VAL A 239 -5.10 -9.53 -2.60
N PHE A 240 -3.88 -9.34 -3.12
CA PHE A 240 -3.06 -8.19 -2.73
C PHE A 240 -3.71 -6.86 -3.08
N THR A 241 -4.23 -6.72 -4.29
CA THR A 241 -4.90 -5.49 -4.73
C THR A 241 -6.13 -5.21 -3.86
N THR A 242 -6.97 -6.22 -3.59
CA THR A 242 -8.16 -6.12 -2.74
C THR A 242 -7.79 -5.71 -1.30
N ALA A 243 -6.69 -6.23 -0.78
CA ALA A 243 -6.16 -5.86 0.53
C ALA A 243 -5.51 -4.46 0.57
N GLY A 244 -5.47 -3.74 -0.54
CA GLY A 244 -4.91 -2.38 -0.61
C GLY A 244 -3.39 -2.33 -0.72
N TRP A 245 -2.75 -3.43 -1.12
CA TRP A 245 -1.34 -3.45 -1.49
C TRP A 245 -1.17 -2.92 -2.91
N VAL A 246 -0.12 -2.14 -3.13
CA VAL A 246 0.23 -1.55 -4.42
C VAL A 246 1.42 -2.30 -5.00
N ARG A 247 1.32 -2.69 -6.27
CA ARG A 247 2.44 -3.32 -6.97
C ARG A 247 3.56 -2.33 -7.20
N VAL A 248 4.78 -2.75 -6.92
CA VAL A 248 6.00 -1.95 -7.11
C VAL A 248 6.86 -2.58 -8.19
N ASP A 249 7.21 -1.81 -9.21
CA ASP A 249 8.07 -2.29 -10.29
C ASP A 249 9.54 -2.36 -9.85
N ALA A 250 10.26 -3.37 -10.39
CA ALA A 250 11.65 -3.65 -10.03
C ALA A 250 12.68 -2.75 -10.73
N ASP A 251 12.27 -1.89 -11.68
CA ASP A 251 13.17 -1.21 -12.61
C ASP A 251 13.21 0.32 -12.47
N VAL A 252 13.93 0.83 -11.48
CA VAL A 252 14.55 2.16 -11.59
C VAL A 252 15.96 2.13 -10.99
N LYS A 253 16.92 2.58 -11.78
CA LYS A 253 18.32 2.61 -11.40
C LYS A 253 18.53 3.33 -10.06
N GLU A 254 19.30 2.73 -9.20
CA GLU A 254 19.69 3.13 -7.85
C GLU A 254 20.10 4.62 -7.70
N THR A 255 20.46 5.28 -8.81
CA THR A 255 20.94 6.65 -8.88
C THR A 255 19.84 7.71 -8.65
N VAL A 256 18.56 7.38 -8.85
CA VAL A 256 17.43 8.32 -8.66
C VAL A 256 16.99 8.36 -7.21
N LEU A 257 17.28 7.31 -6.43
CA LEU A 257 16.85 7.14 -5.06
C LEU A 257 17.39 8.23 -4.11
N HIS A 258 18.63 8.62 -4.29
CA HIS A 258 19.32 9.57 -3.40
C HIS A 258 18.90 11.03 -3.57
N GLY A 259 18.37 11.41 -4.73
CA GLY A 259 17.97 12.79 -5.04
C GLY A 259 16.51 13.15 -4.69
N LEU A 260 15.66 12.16 -4.49
CA LEU A 260 14.21 12.35 -4.38
C LEU A 260 13.63 12.31 -2.95
N ILE A 261 14.40 11.87 -1.96
CA ILE A 261 13.92 11.63 -0.57
C ILE A 261 13.37 12.90 0.10
N GLY A 262 13.74 14.07 -0.37
CA GLY A 262 13.32 15.35 0.22
C GLY A 262 11.99 15.93 -0.27
N SER A 263 11.38 15.39 -1.33
CA SER A 263 10.20 16.00 -1.98
C SER A 263 9.07 15.04 -2.34
N LEU A 264 9.06 13.82 -1.80
CA LEU A 264 8.11 12.78 -2.21
C LEU A 264 6.74 12.92 -1.56
N SER A 265 5.68 12.89 -2.38
CA SER A 265 4.31 12.65 -1.93
C SER A 265 4.17 11.19 -1.43
N LYS A 266 3.11 10.90 -0.64
CA LYS A 266 2.80 9.53 -0.16
C LYS A 266 2.78 8.49 -1.28
N GLU A 267 2.18 8.86 -2.41
CA GLU A 267 2.04 8.00 -3.58
C GLU A 267 3.40 7.69 -4.21
N SER A 268 4.28 8.69 -4.31
CA SER A 268 5.65 8.50 -4.81
C SER A 268 6.50 7.62 -3.90
N TYR A 269 6.27 7.67 -2.58
CA TYR A 269 6.99 6.82 -1.64
C TYR A 269 6.51 5.36 -1.69
N LEU A 270 5.20 5.13 -1.88
CA LEU A 270 4.63 3.79 -2.06
C LEU A 270 5.12 3.10 -3.32
N THR A 271 5.20 3.85 -4.42
CA THR A 271 5.64 3.35 -5.72
C THR A 271 7.15 3.41 -5.91
N MET A 272 7.90 3.84 -4.88
CA MET A 272 9.36 3.89 -4.94
C MET A 272 9.93 2.51 -5.24
N PRO A 273 10.79 2.39 -6.29
CA PRO A 273 11.32 1.12 -6.73
C PRO A 273 12.01 0.37 -5.59
N MET A 274 11.79 -0.93 -5.58
CA MET A 274 12.46 -1.85 -4.67
C MET A 274 13.66 -2.48 -5.37
N SER A 275 14.80 -2.60 -4.66
CA SER A 275 15.96 -3.32 -5.16
C SER A 275 15.60 -4.77 -5.53
N GLN A 276 16.20 -5.26 -6.62
CA GLN A 276 16.06 -6.66 -6.99
C GLN A 276 16.74 -7.54 -5.94
N LEU A 277 16.00 -8.51 -5.44
CA LEU A 277 16.51 -9.57 -4.57
C LEU A 277 16.23 -10.92 -5.19
N PHE A 278 16.97 -11.93 -4.76
CA PHE A 278 17.05 -13.21 -5.43
C PHE A 278 16.64 -14.36 -4.51
N LEU A 279 15.85 -15.28 -5.06
CA LEU A 279 15.55 -16.59 -4.50
C LEU A 279 15.59 -17.62 -5.64
N PHE A 280 16.04 -18.82 -5.38
CA PHE A 280 16.27 -19.83 -6.44
C PHE A 280 17.18 -19.35 -7.58
N GLY A 281 18.13 -18.43 -7.30
CA GLY A 281 19.04 -17.87 -8.29
C GLY A 281 18.41 -16.91 -9.31
N ARG A 282 17.19 -16.43 -9.07
CA ARG A 282 16.46 -15.50 -9.94
C ARG A 282 15.82 -14.35 -9.16
N PRO A 283 15.59 -13.19 -9.80
CA PRO A 283 14.92 -12.06 -9.15
C PRO A 283 13.47 -12.39 -8.78
N GLN A 284 12.88 -11.56 -7.90
CA GLN A 284 11.48 -11.66 -7.54
C GLN A 284 10.56 -11.52 -8.75
N ASP A 285 9.41 -12.21 -8.73
CA ASP A 285 8.36 -12.05 -9.74
C ASP A 285 7.54 -10.78 -9.46
N TYR A 286 7.32 -10.49 -8.18
CA TYR A 286 6.50 -9.36 -7.74
C TYR A 286 7.09 -8.66 -6.51
N GLY A 287 6.95 -7.34 -6.47
CA GLY A 287 7.10 -6.52 -5.30
C GLY A 287 5.76 -5.87 -4.96
N TRP A 288 5.43 -5.80 -3.68
CA TRP A 288 4.25 -5.13 -3.18
C TRP A 288 4.60 -4.22 -2.02
N ALA A 289 3.95 -3.08 -1.94
CA ALA A 289 4.10 -2.15 -0.84
C ALA A 289 2.74 -1.66 -0.35
N ARG A 290 2.68 -1.32 0.94
CA ARG A 290 1.50 -0.73 1.56
C ARG A 290 1.96 0.33 2.57
N ALA A 291 1.37 1.54 2.50
CA ALA A 291 1.67 2.58 3.48
C ALA A 291 0.80 2.42 4.71
N GLU A 292 1.36 2.72 5.86
CA GLU A 292 0.55 2.92 7.05
C GLU A 292 -0.35 4.16 6.89
N PRO A 293 -1.61 4.11 7.39
CA PRO A 293 -2.57 5.18 7.21
C PRO A 293 -2.13 6.52 7.81
N ILE A 294 -1.28 6.52 8.82
CA ILE A 294 -0.92 7.71 9.62
C ILE A 294 0.56 8.09 9.51
N SER A 295 1.44 7.16 9.13
CA SER A 295 2.90 7.34 9.19
C SER A 295 3.56 7.31 7.82
N VAL A 296 3.33 8.35 7.02
CA VAL A 296 3.50 8.33 5.55
C VAL A 296 4.94 8.39 5.04
N VAL A 297 5.87 8.96 5.78
CA VAL A 297 7.21 9.28 5.23
C VAL A 297 8.30 8.34 5.74
N ARG A 298 8.04 7.57 6.77
CA ARG A 298 9.04 6.75 7.46
C ARG A 298 8.68 5.29 7.63
N SER A 299 7.44 4.88 7.31
CA SER A 299 6.94 3.54 7.58
C SER A 299 6.24 2.98 6.36
N ARG A 300 6.72 1.85 5.87
CA ARG A 300 6.18 1.17 4.69
C ARG A 300 6.30 -0.33 4.88
N ASN A 301 5.16 -1.00 4.85
CA ASN A 301 5.12 -2.45 4.72
C ASN A 301 5.50 -2.81 3.29
N HIS A 302 6.45 -3.71 3.11
CA HIS A 302 6.83 -4.15 1.77
C HIS A 302 7.21 -5.62 1.76
N LEU A 303 6.96 -6.26 0.64
CA LEU A 303 7.25 -7.66 0.46
C LEU A 303 7.64 -7.99 -0.97
N ARG A 304 8.30 -9.12 -1.13
CA ARG A 304 8.68 -9.69 -2.41
C ARG A 304 8.18 -11.12 -2.51
N ILE A 305 7.79 -11.51 -3.71
CA ILE A 305 7.20 -12.83 -3.97
C ILE A 305 7.91 -13.49 -5.13
N TRP A 306 8.17 -14.78 -4.97
CA TRP A 306 8.72 -15.68 -5.98
C TRP A 306 7.78 -16.85 -6.23
N LYS A 307 7.53 -17.17 -7.49
CA LYS A 307 6.91 -18.43 -7.89
C LYS A 307 7.91 -19.56 -7.67
N ALA A 308 7.55 -20.56 -6.90
CA ALA A 308 8.42 -21.74 -6.74
C ALA A 308 8.63 -22.47 -8.07
N PRO A 309 9.81 -23.07 -8.30
CA PRO A 309 10.06 -23.90 -9.49
C PRO A 309 9.36 -25.26 -9.43
N PHE A 310 8.49 -25.48 -8.45
CA PHE A 310 7.73 -26.71 -8.24
C PHE A 310 6.33 -26.35 -7.68
N GLN A 311 5.43 -27.32 -7.75
CA GLN A 311 4.06 -27.21 -7.23
C GLN A 311 3.90 -28.05 -5.96
N VAL A 312 2.84 -27.72 -5.19
CA VAL A 312 2.38 -28.49 -4.04
C VAL A 312 0.98 -29.00 -4.36
N ASN A 313 0.80 -30.32 -4.43
CA ASN A 313 -0.47 -30.96 -4.77
C ASN A 313 -1.12 -30.46 -6.08
N GLY A 314 -0.32 -30.06 -7.06
CA GLY A 314 -0.80 -29.51 -8.33
C GLY A 314 -1.10 -28.00 -8.30
N GLU A 315 -0.98 -27.36 -7.14
CA GLU A 315 -1.18 -25.91 -6.99
C GLU A 315 0.16 -25.16 -7.12
N THR A 316 0.10 -23.93 -7.66
CA THR A 316 1.26 -23.05 -7.68
C THR A 316 1.60 -22.60 -6.28
N LEU A 317 2.87 -22.73 -5.90
CA LEU A 317 3.40 -22.22 -4.64
C LEU A 317 4.08 -20.87 -4.88
N TRP A 318 3.69 -19.88 -4.09
CA TRP A 318 4.31 -18.56 -4.01
C TRP A 318 5.03 -18.43 -2.68
N ILE A 319 6.26 -17.93 -2.73
CA ILE A 319 7.13 -17.79 -1.57
C ILE A 319 7.39 -16.32 -1.34
N GLY A 320 7.16 -15.86 -0.12
CA GLY A 320 7.23 -14.46 0.23
C GLY A 320 8.23 -14.14 1.33
N ALA A 321 8.84 -12.97 1.22
CA ALA A 321 9.61 -12.31 2.25
C ALA A 321 9.06 -10.91 2.47
N ALA A 322 8.53 -10.68 3.66
CA ALA A 322 7.90 -9.42 4.06
C ALA A 322 8.68 -8.76 5.19
N THR A 323 8.86 -7.46 5.10
CA THR A 323 9.53 -6.62 6.09
C THR A 323 8.87 -5.26 6.19
N HIS A 324 8.99 -4.64 7.36
CA HIS A 324 8.45 -3.33 7.66
C HIS A 324 9.58 -2.32 7.80
N ASP A 325 9.56 -1.25 6.98
CA ASP A 325 10.50 -0.14 7.09
C ASP A 325 10.04 0.80 8.22
N ILE A 326 10.91 1.01 9.23
CA ILE A 326 10.64 1.91 10.37
C ILE A 326 11.49 3.18 10.34
N GLY A 327 12.30 3.38 9.31
CA GLY A 327 13.17 4.55 9.17
C GLY A 327 14.31 4.34 8.21
N PHE A 328 15.41 5.06 8.47
CA PHE A 328 16.64 4.97 7.68
C PHE A 328 17.82 4.67 8.60
N GLU A 329 18.81 3.92 8.07
CA GLU A 329 20.07 3.61 8.73
C GLU A 329 21.25 3.66 7.76
N ARG A 330 22.47 3.52 8.25
CA ARG A 330 23.65 3.38 7.40
C ARG A 330 23.77 1.96 6.88
N ASP A 331 23.91 1.82 5.57
CA ASP A 331 24.29 0.57 4.92
C ASP A 331 25.76 0.26 5.26
N GLN A 332 25.98 -0.83 5.97
CA GLN A 332 27.33 -1.23 6.43
C GLN A 332 28.24 -1.66 5.27
N ARG A 333 27.72 -1.95 4.08
CA ARG A 333 28.49 -2.37 2.90
C ARG A 333 29.17 -1.19 2.20
N ASN A 334 28.50 -0.03 2.13
CA ASN A 334 28.96 1.09 1.31
C ASN A 334 28.89 2.46 2.02
N ASN A 335 28.53 2.49 3.32
CA ASN A 335 28.27 3.71 4.09
C ASN A 335 27.15 4.62 3.53
N GLY A 336 26.36 4.13 2.59
CA GLY A 336 25.16 4.80 2.07
C GLY A 336 24.02 4.83 3.10
N ILE A 337 22.91 5.44 2.69
CA ILE A 337 21.67 5.42 3.47
C ILE A 337 20.80 4.28 2.92
N THR A 338 20.30 3.43 3.81
CA THR A 338 19.36 2.35 3.50
C THR A 338 18.15 2.42 4.42
N HIS A 339 17.10 1.67 4.09
CA HIS A 339 15.95 1.52 4.98
C HIS A 339 16.33 0.70 6.22
N LYS A 340 15.84 1.16 7.36
CA LYS A 340 15.90 0.39 8.61
C LYS A 340 14.62 -0.42 8.72
N ILE A 341 14.76 -1.74 8.77
CA ILE A 341 13.62 -2.65 8.98
C ILE A 341 13.31 -2.79 10.47
N ASP A 342 12.06 -3.10 10.78
CA ASP A 342 11.68 -3.55 12.12
C ASP A 342 12.41 -4.86 12.43
N PRO A 343 13.15 -4.96 13.54
CA PRO A 343 13.84 -6.19 13.90
C PRO A 343 12.88 -7.35 14.22
N ASP A 344 11.65 -7.10 14.64
CA ASP A 344 10.62 -8.12 14.85
C ASP A 344 9.85 -8.37 13.54
N ILE A 345 10.40 -9.25 12.70
CA ILE A 345 9.80 -9.55 11.39
C ILE A 345 8.53 -10.40 11.47
N ASP A 346 8.19 -10.96 12.64
CA ASP A 346 6.93 -11.67 12.84
C ASP A 346 5.73 -10.72 12.78
N LEU A 347 5.92 -9.47 13.22
CA LEU A 347 4.88 -8.44 13.11
C LEU A 347 4.47 -8.20 11.67
N GLU A 348 5.42 -8.19 10.72
CA GLU A 348 5.10 -8.02 9.31
C GLU A 348 4.48 -9.28 8.69
N ARG A 349 4.92 -10.47 9.07
CA ARG A 349 4.27 -11.74 8.71
C ARG A 349 2.79 -11.74 9.12
N ASP A 350 2.52 -11.38 10.37
CA ASP A 350 1.18 -11.35 10.94
C ASP A 350 0.33 -10.23 10.30
N TYR A 351 0.95 -9.12 9.91
CA TYR A 351 0.32 -8.05 9.15
C TYR A 351 -0.11 -8.53 7.75
N VAL A 352 0.74 -9.25 7.04
CA VAL A 352 0.41 -9.87 5.75
C VAL A 352 -0.77 -10.84 5.91
N GLU A 353 -0.71 -11.77 6.89
CA GLU A 353 -1.82 -12.67 7.18
C GLU A 353 -3.13 -11.91 7.41
N LYS A 354 -3.13 -10.94 8.30
CA LYS A 354 -4.30 -10.15 8.70
C LYS A 354 -4.90 -9.39 7.52
N THR A 355 -4.08 -8.71 6.74
CA THR A 355 -4.57 -7.91 5.60
C THR A 355 -5.12 -8.77 4.49
N LEU A 356 -4.48 -9.89 4.17
CA LEU A 356 -4.93 -10.78 3.10
C LEU A 356 -6.16 -11.61 3.50
N SER A 357 -6.20 -12.12 4.73
CA SER A 357 -7.35 -12.90 5.22
C SER A 357 -8.63 -12.07 5.31
N SER A 358 -8.52 -10.78 5.59
CA SER A 358 -9.69 -9.88 5.65
C SER A 358 -10.41 -9.70 4.31
N THR A 359 -9.76 -10.04 3.18
CA THR A 359 -10.35 -9.95 1.85
C THR A 359 -11.46 -10.99 1.60
N GLY A 360 -11.49 -12.07 2.38
CA GLY A 360 -12.37 -13.22 2.13
C GLY A 360 -11.98 -14.06 0.91
N LEU A 361 -10.77 -13.88 0.39
CA LEU A 361 -10.20 -14.65 -0.72
C LEU A 361 -9.16 -15.68 -0.27
N ILE A 362 -8.95 -15.77 1.05
CA ILE A 362 -8.16 -16.82 1.69
C ILE A 362 -9.11 -17.86 2.28
N THR A 363 -8.96 -19.11 1.91
CA THR A 363 -9.83 -20.20 2.35
C THR A 363 -9.31 -20.89 3.60
N GLU A 364 -7.99 -21.11 3.68
CA GLU A 364 -7.35 -21.77 4.82
C GLU A 364 -6.04 -21.07 5.19
N ILE A 365 -5.75 -21.03 6.47
CA ILE A 365 -4.52 -20.47 7.07
C ILE A 365 -3.88 -21.54 7.94
N SER A 366 -2.58 -21.72 7.81
CA SER A 366 -1.81 -22.60 8.67
C SER A 366 -0.49 -21.93 9.05
N HIS A 367 0.00 -22.21 10.24
CA HIS A 367 1.33 -21.83 10.69
C HIS A 367 2.21 -23.06 10.76
N PHE A 368 3.41 -22.98 10.21
CA PHE A 368 4.35 -24.09 10.18
C PHE A 368 5.69 -23.67 10.77
N LEU A 369 6.17 -24.44 11.74
CA LEU A 369 7.50 -24.28 12.33
C LEU A 369 8.40 -25.37 11.74
N PRO A 370 9.35 -25.04 10.85
CA PRO A 370 10.29 -26.02 10.32
C PRO A 370 11.24 -26.57 11.39
N ASP A 371 11.80 -27.76 11.17
CA ASP A 371 12.72 -28.42 12.12
C ASP A 371 13.97 -27.59 12.45
N ASN A 372 14.41 -26.72 11.52
CA ASN A 372 15.51 -25.78 11.71
C ASN A 372 15.01 -24.33 11.59
N PRO A 373 14.26 -23.82 12.56
CA PRO A 373 13.68 -22.49 12.50
C PRO A 373 14.78 -21.42 12.51
N MET A 374 14.63 -20.40 11.67
CA MET A 374 15.52 -19.24 11.67
C MET A 374 14.98 -18.22 12.66
N LYS A 375 15.68 -18.04 13.79
CA LYS A 375 15.22 -17.16 14.87
C LYS A 375 15.93 -15.82 14.90
N GLU A 376 17.15 -15.77 14.40
CA GLU A 376 17.97 -14.55 14.36
C GLU A 376 18.86 -14.55 13.14
N ALA A 377 19.03 -13.42 12.49
CA ALA A 377 20.03 -13.22 11.44
C ALA A 377 20.28 -11.72 11.19
N THR A 378 21.26 -11.43 10.32
CA THR A 378 21.55 -10.08 9.84
C THR A 378 21.05 -9.93 8.41
N THR A 379 20.49 -8.76 8.07
CA THR A 379 20.16 -8.42 6.69
C THR A 379 21.42 -8.16 5.86
N ALA A 380 21.29 -8.10 4.54
CA ALA A 380 22.41 -7.77 3.65
C ALA A 380 23.00 -6.39 3.94
N THR A 381 22.24 -5.45 4.50
CA THR A 381 22.67 -4.09 4.85
C THR A 381 23.26 -3.98 6.26
N GLY A 382 23.24 -5.07 7.05
CA GLY A 382 23.86 -5.18 8.38
C GLY A 382 22.89 -5.00 9.55
N GLY A 383 21.60 -4.73 9.31
CA GLY A 383 20.56 -4.75 10.35
C GLY A 383 20.34 -6.17 10.87
N THR A 384 19.96 -6.32 12.13
CA THR A 384 19.59 -7.60 12.73
C THR A 384 18.08 -7.76 12.79
N PHE A 385 17.59 -8.99 12.65
CA PHE A 385 16.19 -9.32 12.89
C PHE A 385 16.06 -10.56 13.79
N HIS A 386 14.91 -10.70 14.41
CA HIS A 386 14.51 -11.88 15.17
C HIS A 386 13.11 -12.35 14.75
N SER A 387 12.83 -13.63 15.01
CA SER A 387 11.58 -14.30 14.66
C SER A 387 11.37 -15.51 15.57
N ASN A 388 10.12 -15.93 15.76
CA ASN A 388 9.80 -17.24 16.36
C ASN A 388 10.14 -18.39 15.40
N GLY A 389 10.42 -18.09 14.11
CA GLY A 389 10.79 -19.04 13.08
C GLY A 389 9.61 -19.68 12.35
N GLU A 390 8.36 -19.35 12.73
CA GLU A 390 7.16 -19.81 12.03
C GLU A 390 7.00 -19.13 10.68
N ILE A 391 6.37 -19.86 9.76
CA ILE A 391 5.98 -19.40 8.43
C ILE A 391 4.47 -19.54 8.32
N VAL A 392 3.79 -18.46 7.90
CA VAL A 392 2.37 -18.53 7.60
C VAL A 392 2.13 -19.06 6.20
N ILE A 393 1.15 -19.95 6.04
CA ILE A 393 0.73 -20.49 4.76
C ILE A 393 -0.72 -20.11 4.51
N LEU A 394 -0.97 -19.44 3.39
CA LEU A 394 -2.27 -18.92 2.98
C LEU A 394 -2.75 -19.69 1.75
N LYS A 395 -3.85 -20.41 1.88
CA LYS A 395 -4.50 -21.05 0.73
C LYS A 395 -5.49 -20.09 0.11
N LEU A 396 -5.29 -19.80 -1.18
CA LEU A 396 -6.15 -18.91 -1.95
C LEU A 396 -7.42 -19.61 -2.40
N GLU A 397 -8.47 -18.84 -2.69
CA GLU A 397 -9.67 -19.33 -3.33
C GLU A 397 -9.37 -19.84 -4.76
N GLU A 398 -9.93 -20.99 -5.16
CA GLU A 398 -9.53 -21.69 -6.40
C GLU A 398 -9.98 -21.01 -7.69
N SER A 399 -10.98 -20.16 -7.67
CA SER A 399 -11.41 -19.42 -8.87
C SER A 399 -12.06 -18.09 -8.55
N ILE A 400 -11.49 -17.03 -9.11
CA ILE A 400 -12.25 -15.82 -9.35
C ILE A 400 -12.96 -16.06 -10.68
N PRO A 401 -14.31 -16.00 -10.75
CA PRO A 401 -14.99 -15.93 -12.02
C PRO A 401 -14.40 -14.75 -12.80
N ASN A 402 -13.93 -15.01 -14.02
CA ASN A 402 -13.51 -13.92 -14.92
C ASN A 402 -14.65 -12.89 -15.00
N PRO A 403 -14.35 -11.60 -14.84
CA PRO A 403 -15.35 -10.53 -14.92
C PRO A 403 -16.02 -10.48 -16.30
#